data_6bcf55c4ba4db0f5c843c2ad5b85b137
#
_entry.id   6bcf55c4ba4db0f5c843c2ad5b85b137
#
_cell.length_a   1.000
_cell.length_b   1.000
_cell.length_c   1.000
_cell.angle_alpha   90.00
_cell.angle_beta   90.00
_cell.angle_gamma   90.00
#
_symmetry.space_group_name_H-M   'P 1'
#
loop_
_entity.id
_entity.type
_entity.pdbx_description
1 polymer ?
#
loop_
_entity_poly.entity_id
_entity_poly.type
_entity_poly.pdbx_seq_one_letter_code
_entity_poly.pdbx_strand_id
1 'polypeptide(L)'
;MSYSVIDVKDFEGRRTPVTQALGALAIRANQFDSQPNEASHEHDELSSNQEELYVVLRGGGDLLIDGETVGLEPGRYVLVGPSARRQVVAGLEGLSYLVIGAVVEGEAADTV
;
A
#
# COMPACT_ATOMS: atom_id res chain seq x y z
N MET A 1 -10.96 -25.94 -2.22
CA MET A 1 -11.06 -24.94 -3.28
C MET A 1 -9.69 -24.32 -3.53
N SER A 2 -9.33 -24.16 -4.79
CA SER A 2 -8.00 -23.69 -5.16
C SER A 2 -7.89 -22.17 -5.39
N TYR A 3 -8.98 -21.44 -5.34
CA TYR A 3 -8.96 -20.00 -5.54
C TYR A 3 -10.12 -19.30 -4.83
N SER A 4 -10.01 -17.98 -4.71
CA SER A 4 -11.06 -17.11 -4.19
C SER A 4 -11.10 -15.82 -5.00
N VAL A 5 -12.24 -15.13 -5.00
CA VAL A 5 -12.45 -13.92 -5.78
C VAL A 5 -13.22 -12.89 -4.96
N ILE A 6 -12.79 -11.64 -5.05
CA ILE A 6 -13.55 -10.51 -4.54
C ILE A 6 -13.64 -9.42 -5.61
N ASP A 7 -14.62 -8.56 -5.49
CA ASP A 7 -14.71 -7.34 -6.29
C ASP A 7 -14.68 -6.15 -5.34
N VAL A 8 -13.84 -5.16 -5.64
CA VAL A 8 -13.69 -3.96 -4.81
C VAL A 8 -15.02 -3.22 -4.66
N LYS A 9 -15.84 -3.21 -5.71
CA LYS A 9 -17.15 -2.55 -5.68
C LYS A 9 -18.10 -3.05 -4.61
N ASP A 10 -17.86 -4.25 -4.06
CA ASP A 10 -18.70 -4.85 -3.02
C ASP A 10 -18.29 -4.40 -1.61
N PHE A 11 -17.27 -3.57 -1.50
CA PHE A 11 -16.77 -3.05 -0.24
C PHE A 11 -17.04 -1.56 -0.12
N GLU A 12 -17.36 -1.11 1.08
CA GLU A 12 -17.58 0.31 1.38
C GLU A 12 -16.35 0.90 2.04
N GLY A 13 -16.23 2.23 1.92
CA GLY A 13 -15.17 2.97 2.58
C GLY A 13 -13.89 3.05 1.78
N ARG A 14 -12.91 3.67 2.40
CA ARG A 14 -11.64 4.00 1.76
C ARG A 14 -10.72 2.81 1.59
N ARG A 15 -10.80 1.84 2.50
CA ARG A 15 -9.89 0.68 2.51
C ARG A 15 -10.63 -0.59 2.13
N THR A 16 -10.08 -1.33 1.18
CA THR A 16 -10.50 -2.69 0.85
C THR A 16 -9.44 -3.67 1.35
N PRO A 17 -9.75 -4.53 2.33
CA PRO A 17 -8.79 -5.49 2.88
C PRO A 17 -8.67 -6.70 1.94
N VAL A 18 -7.95 -6.54 0.83
CA VAL A 18 -7.95 -7.48 -0.29
C VAL A 18 -7.58 -8.90 0.11
N THR A 19 -6.40 -9.06 0.68
CA THR A 19 -5.90 -10.42 1.00
C THR A 19 -6.65 -11.06 2.15
N GLN A 20 -7.08 -10.28 3.13
CA GLN A 20 -7.89 -10.78 4.23
C GLN A 20 -9.24 -11.30 3.72
N ALA A 21 -9.89 -10.51 2.86
CA ALA A 21 -11.18 -10.90 2.28
C ALA A 21 -11.06 -12.15 1.40
N LEU A 22 -9.92 -12.30 0.72
CA LEU A 22 -9.64 -13.48 -0.11
C LEU A 22 -9.23 -14.71 0.69
N GLY A 23 -8.90 -14.56 1.98
CA GLY A 23 -8.41 -15.66 2.79
C GLY A 23 -6.95 -16.04 2.51
N ALA A 24 -6.13 -15.07 2.06
CA ALA A 24 -4.73 -15.33 1.79
C ALA A 24 -3.98 -15.71 3.07
N LEU A 25 -3.03 -16.64 2.95
CA LEU A 25 -2.26 -17.11 4.09
C LEU A 25 -0.91 -16.42 4.22
N ALA A 26 -0.30 -16.01 3.10
CA ALA A 26 1.05 -15.46 3.09
C ALA A 26 1.12 -14.02 2.60
N ILE A 27 0.40 -13.70 1.55
CA ILE A 27 0.45 -12.36 0.96
C ILE A 27 -0.39 -11.39 1.78
N ARG A 28 0.06 -10.16 1.90
CA ARG A 28 -0.68 -9.09 2.57
C ARG A 28 -0.82 -7.91 1.64
N ALA A 29 -2.05 -7.55 1.32
CA ALA A 29 -2.33 -6.41 0.47
C ALA A 29 -3.66 -5.77 0.82
N ASN A 30 -3.68 -4.45 0.77
CA ASN A 30 -4.90 -3.65 0.92
C ASN A 30 -4.96 -2.66 -0.23
N GLN A 31 -6.18 -2.38 -0.70
CA GLN A 31 -6.40 -1.29 -1.63
C GLN A 31 -6.99 -0.10 -0.89
N PHE A 32 -6.52 1.08 -1.24
CA PHE A 32 -7.03 2.33 -0.71
C PHE A 32 -7.53 3.21 -1.84
N ASP A 33 -8.71 3.79 -1.65
CA ASP A 33 -9.32 4.71 -2.58
C ASP A 33 -9.50 6.04 -1.84
N SER A 34 -8.58 6.96 -2.07
CA SER A 34 -8.55 8.24 -1.38
C SER A 34 -9.22 9.32 -2.20
N GLN A 35 -10.02 10.14 -1.53
CA GLN A 35 -10.65 11.31 -2.12
C GLN A 35 -9.58 12.39 -2.42
N PRO A 36 -9.88 13.37 -3.28
CA PRO A 36 -8.95 14.47 -3.52
C PRO A 36 -8.46 15.10 -2.21
N ASN A 37 -7.15 15.29 -2.12
CA ASN A 37 -6.45 15.91 -0.99
C ASN A 37 -6.53 15.15 0.34
N GLU A 38 -7.07 13.94 0.35
CA GLU A 38 -7.15 13.12 1.55
C GLU A 38 -5.78 12.56 1.92
N ALA A 39 -5.46 12.61 3.22
CA ALA A 39 -4.21 12.08 3.74
C ALA A 39 -4.47 10.79 4.53
N SER A 40 -3.58 9.84 4.39
CA SER A 40 -3.58 8.62 5.22
C SER A 40 -3.00 8.92 6.60
N HIS A 41 -3.08 7.96 7.51
CA HIS A 41 -2.33 8.03 8.75
C HIS A 41 -0.83 7.99 8.45
N GLU A 42 -0.07 8.82 9.16
CA GLU A 42 1.38 8.72 9.14
C GLU A 42 1.79 7.58 10.07
N HIS A 43 2.61 6.66 9.56
CA HIS A 43 3.01 5.49 10.35
C HIS A 43 4.33 4.91 9.87
N ASP A 44 4.90 4.04 10.69
CA ASP A 44 5.97 3.13 10.30
C ASP A 44 5.48 1.69 10.51
N GLU A 45 6.31 0.73 10.14
CA GLU A 45 6.00 -0.69 10.30
C GLU A 45 7.02 -1.41 11.19
N LEU A 46 7.56 -0.69 12.18
CA LEU A 46 8.54 -1.28 13.10
C LEU A 46 7.97 -2.46 13.88
N SER A 47 6.72 -2.34 14.32
CA SER A 47 6.09 -3.40 15.14
C SER A 47 5.82 -4.68 14.35
N SER A 48 5.51 -4.57 13.06
CA SER A 48 5.25 -5.72 12.19
C SER A 48 6.48 -6.16 11.41
N ASN A 49 7.49 -5.32 11.35
CA ASN A 49 8.69 -5.51 10.55
C ASN A 49 8.38 -5.80 9.08
N GLN A 50 7.39 -5.12 8.54
CA GLN A 50 7.01 -5.28 7.13
C GLN A 50 7.66 -4.23 6.25
N GLU A 51 8.15 -4.65 5.11
CA GLU A 51 8.36 -3.74 3.99
C GLU A 51 7.06 -3.66 3.20
N GLU A 52 6.82 -2.50 2.57
CA GLU A 52 5.58 -2.27 1.84
C GLU A 52 5.87 -1.73 0.45
N LEU A 53 5.24 -2.36 -0.56
CA LEU A 53 5.30 -1.92 -1.94
C LEU A 53 4.03 -1.15 -2.27
N TYR A 54 4.19 0.10 -2.70
CA TYR A 54 3.10 0.97 -3.10
C TYR A 54 2.94 0.94 -4.62
N VAL A 55 1.74 0.61 -5.08
CA VAL A 55 1.41 0.49 -6.50
C VAL A 55 0.22 1.40 -6.79
N VAL A 56 0.39 2.35 -7.70
CA VAL A 56 -0.67 3.28 -8.06
C VAL A 56 -1.54 2.67 -9.14
N LEU A 57 -2.84 2.63 -8.89
CA LEU A 57 -3.83 2.09 -9.83
C LEU A 57 -4.41 3.19 -10.71
N ARG A 58 -4.74 4.34 -10.12
CA ARG A 58 -5.21 5.51 -10.86
C ARG A 58 -5.10 6.78 -10.01
N GLY A 59 -5.18 7.92 -10.66
CA GLY A 59 -5.03 9.21 -10.00
C GLY A 59 -3.59 9.54 -9.72
N GLY A 60 -3.34 10.34 -8.72
CA GLY A 60 -2.01 10.75 -8.33
C GLY A 60 -1.95 11.36 -6.95
N GLY A 61 -0.76 11.57 -6.47
CA GLY A 61 -0.53 12.16 -5.16
C GLY A 61 0.93 12.12 -4.78
N ASP A 62 1.18 12.14 -3.49
CA ASP A 62 2.52 12.14 -2.93
C ASP A 62 2.65 11.10 -1.82
N LEU A 63 3.82 10.48 -1.74
CA LEU A 63 4.23 9.68 -0.61
C LEU A 63 5.30 10.44 0.14
N LEU A 64 4.99 10.82 1.37
CA LEU A 64 5.93 11.51 2.25
C LEU A 64 6.67 10.45 3.06
N ILE A 65 8.01 10.40 2.92
CA ILE A 65 8.85 9.38 3.56
C ILE A 65 10.00 10.08 4.28
N ASP A 66 9.98 10.04 5.62
CA ASP A 66 11.05 10.63 6.44
C ASP A 66 11.43 12.06 6.01
N GLY A 67 10.42 12.89 5.74
CA GLY A 67 10.64 14.28 5.32
C GLY A 67 10.88 14.49 3.84
N GLU A 68 10.99 13.43 3.06
CA GLU A 68 11.12 13.51 1.60
C GLU A 68 9.77 13.28 0.93
N THR A 69 9.61 13.82 -0.26
CA THR A 69 8.38 13.69 -1.05
C THR A 69 8.65 12.92 -2.32
N VAL A 70 7.91 11.83 -2.52
CA VAL A 70 7.97 11.03 -3.74
C VAL A 70 6.61 11.10 -4.43
N GLY A 71 6.58 11.55 -5.68
CA GLY A 71 5.34 11.62 -6.44
C GLY A 71 4.81 10.21 -6.74
N LEU A 72 3.51 10.06 -6.59
CA LEU A 72 2.79 8.81 -6.91
C LEU A 72 1.99 9.00 -8.19
N GLU A 73 2.24 8.15 -9.17
CA GLU A 73 1.52 8.13 -10.44
C GLU A 73 1.48 6.71 -10.98
N PRO A 74 0.51 6.37 -11.85
CA PRO A 74 0.44 5.04 -12.45
C PRO A 74 1.76 4.69 -13.16
N GLY A 75 2.23 3.46 -12.95
CA GLY A 75 3.49 3.00 -13.51
C GLY A 75 4.71 3.22 -12.62
N ARG A 76 4.52 3.90 -11.50
CA ARG A 76 5.61 4.08 -10.51
C ARG A 76 5.38 3.16 -9.33
N TYR A 77 6.44 2.49 -8.90
CA TYR A 77 6.44 1.60 -7.74
C TYR A 77 7.39 2.14 -6.70
N VAL A 78 6.97 2.14 -5.44
CA VAL A 78 7.81 2.62 -4.33
C VAL A 78 7.85 1.54 -3.26
N LEU A 79 9.06 1.14 -2.86
CA LEU A 79 9.26 0.21 -1.77
C LEU A 79 9.69 1.00 -0.54
N VAL A 80 8.99 0.79 0.57
CA VAL A 80 9.27 1.48 1.83
C VAL A 80 9.65 0.45 2.88
N GLY A 81 10.81 0.62 3.49
CA GLY A 81 11.28 -0.26 4.56
C GLY A 81 10.51 -0.06 5.86
N PRO A 82 10.64 -1.02 6.80
CA PRO A 82 9.85 -1.00 8.05
C PRO A 82 10.06 0.22 8.93
N SER A 83 11.26 0.77 8.97
CA SER A 83 11.60 1.87 9.89
C SER A 83 11.24 3.25 9.37
N ALA A 84 10.98 3.39 8.08
CA ALA A 84 10.69 4.70 7.51
C ALA A 84 9.26 5.13 7.87
N ARG A 85 9.10 6.35 8.35
CA ARG A 85 7.77 6.93 8.56
C ARG A 85 7.22 7.40 7.23
N ARG A 86 5.96 7.04 6.95
CA ARG A 86 5.35 7.39 5.68
C ARG A 86 3.91 7.82 5.84
N GLN A 87 3.48 8.61 4.88
CA GLN A 87 2.10 9.09 4.76
C GLN A 87 1.79 9.31 3.29
N VAL A 88 0.61 8.88 2.87
CA VAL A 88 0.11 9.13 1.51
C VAL A 88 -0.80 10.34 1.53
N VAL A 89 -0.62 11.24 0.59
CA VAL A 89 -1.52 12.39 0.39
C VAL A 89 -2.01 12.35 -1.05
N ALA A 90 -3.32 12.20 -1.22
CA ALA A 90 -3.92 12.20 -2.55
C ALA A 90 -3.88 13.59 -3.17
N GLY A 91 -3.71 13.63 -4.48
CA GLY A 91 -3.75 14.88 -5.24
C GLY A 91 -5.17 15.32 -5.57
N LEU A 92 -5.28 16.26 -6.52
CA LEU A 92 -6.55 16.89 -6.87
C LEU A 92 -7.55 15.94 -7.51
N GLU A 93 -7.08 14.84 -8.11
CA GLU A 93 -7.94 13.85 -8.77
C GLU A 93 -8.25 12.65 -7.89
N GLY A 94 -7.79 12.66 -6.64
CA GLY A 94 -7.84 11.49 -5.80
C GLY A 94 -6.76 10.48 -6.15
N LEU A 95 -6.73 9.37 -5.44
CA LEU A 95 -5.69 8.37 -5.63
C LEU A 95 -6.22 7.00 -5.23
N SER A 96 -6.13 6.05 -6.16
CA SER A 96 -6.36 4.63 -5.85
C SER A 96 -5.03 3.91 -5.91
N TYR A 97 -4.69 3.21 -4.84
CA TYR A 97 -3.41 2.52 -4.75
C TYR A 97 -3.52 1.22 -3.96
N LEU A 98 -2.59 0.33 -4.26
CA LEU A 98 -2.46 -0.96 -3.61
C LEU A 98 -1.18 -0.95 -2.78
N VAL A 99 -1.26 -1.44 -1.56
CA VAL A 99 -0.09 -1.62 -0.71
C VAL A 99 0.08 -3.11 -0.45
N ILE A 100 1.24 -3.64 -0.81
CA ILE A 100 1.58 -5.04 -0.62
C ILE A 100 2.69 -5.11 0.42
N GLY A 101 2.43 -5.85 1.51
CA GLY A 101 3.37 -5.97 2.61
C GLY A 101 3.85 -7.38 2.82
N ALA A 102 5.09 -7.49 3.28
CA ALA A 102 5.67 -8.76 3.69
C ALA A 102 6.66 -8.53 4.84
N VAL A 103 6.70 -9.48 5.74
CA VAL A 103 7.61 -9.43 6.88
C VAL A 103 9.04 -9.65 6.41
N VAL A 104 9.94 -8.77 6.86
CA VAL A 104 11.37 -8.93 6.59
C VAL A 104 11.93 -9.89 7.62
N GLU A 105 12.48 -11.01 7.16
CA GLU A 105 13.08 -12.03 7.99
C GLU A 105 14.52 -12.23 7.59
N GLY A 106 15.44 -11.98 8.55
CA GLY A 106 16.86 -12.12 8.30
C GLY A 106 17.38 -11.11 7.28
N GLU A 107 18.40 -11.50 6.54
CA GLU A 107 18.97 -10.68 5.49
C GLU A 107 18.19 -10.84 4.20
N ALA A 108 18.23 -9.79 3.37
CA ALA A 108 17.58 -9.84 2.07
C ALA A 108 18.17 -10.96 1.22
N ALA A 109 17.32 -11.62 0.42
CA ALA A 109 17.77 -12.62 -0.52
C ALA A 109 18.70 -12.00 -1.57
N ASP A 110 19.78 -12.71 -1.91
CA ASP A 110 20.74 -12.23 -2.90
C ASP A 110 20.18 -12.27 -4.31
N THR A 111 19.19 -13.10 -4.53
CA THR A 111 18.63 -13.32 -5.86
C THR A 111 17.12 -13.39 -5.82
N VAL A 112 16.56 -13.08 -6.93
CA VAL A 112 15.14 -13.24 -7.17
C VAL A 112 14.94 -14.23 -8.31
#